data_2caca8243ef5ae06792cd704087a3a19
#
_entry.id   2caca8243ef5ae06792cd704087a3a19
#
_cell.length_a   1.000
_cell.length_b   1.000
_cell.length_c   1.000
_cell.angle_alpha   90.00
_cell.angle_beta   90.00
_cell.angle_gamma   90.00
#
_symmetry.space_group_name_H-M   'P 1'
#
loop_
_entity.id
_entity.type
_entity.pdbx_description
1 polymer ?
#
loop_
_entity_poly.entity_id
_entity_poly.type
_entity_poly.pdbx_seq_one_letter_code
_entity_poly.pdbx_strand_id
1 'polypeptide(L)'
;MSKLLLQLVALHKDRQYAARYGNDDDILLKHTADQLNIAFHPTRIGILKSIEQIPEFAIDMHRRQCISDVLLDWLSDTTFKNNHKQLANHEGNNNNLKLLALCNFDAYSNGLNFVFGQAHMKGKVAAIYLSRLRQEFYGLKKNEKLFLQRVVKEAVHEIGHAFGLGHCPMHQCVMHFSNSISDTDAKRKDFCQDCRFKIDRL
;
A
#
# COMPACT_ATOMS: atom_id res chain seq x y z
N MET A 1 -15.36 -20.36 3.24
CA MET A 1 -14.78 -19.01 3.01
C MET A 1 -13.29 -19.18 2.80
N SER A 2 -12.78 -18.89 1.61
CA SER A 2 -11.35 -18.95 1.32
C SER A 2 -10.64 -17.82 2.09
N LYS A 3 -9.65 -18.18 2.91
CA LYS A 3 -8.89 -17.18 3.70
C LYS A 3 -8.11 -16.29 2.73
N LEU A 4 -8.33 -14.99 2.80
CA LEU A 4 -7.52 -14.01 2.11
C LEU A 4 -6.13 -14.00 2.74
N LEU A 5 -5.10 -14.02 1.91
CA LEU A 5 -3.71 -13.82 2.31
C LEU A 5 -3.23 -12.48 1.76
N LEU A 6 -2.79 -11.59 2.65
CA LEU A 6 -2.18 -10.32 2.30
C LEU A 6 -0.71 -10.34 2.72
N GLN A 7 0.18 -9.96 1.82
CA GLN A 7 1.61 -9.81 2.09
C GLN A 7 1.99 -8.34 2.08
N LEU A 8 2.79 -7.91 3.06
CA LEU A 8 3.34 -6.56 3.11
C LEU A 8 4.86 -6.62 2.89
N VAL A 9 5.37 -5.67 2.12
CA VAL A 9 6.81 -5.51 1.87
C VAL A 9 7.19 -4.04 1.96
N ALA A 10 8.37 -3.73 2.53
CA ALA A 10 8.96 -2.40 2.49
C ALA A 10 9.90 -2.28 1.29
N LEU A 11 9.77 -1.19 0.53
CA LEU A 11 10.62 -0.88 -0.62
C LEU A 11 11.35 0.45 -0.41
N HIS A 12 12.63 0.48 -0.75
CA HIS A 12 13.50 1.64 -0.61
C HIS A 12 14.18 2.00 -1.92
N LYS A 13 14.60 3.27 -2.02
CA LYS A 13 15.39 3.73 -3.16
C LYS A 13 16.72 3.00 -3.26
N ASP A 14 17.39 2.76 -2.13
CA ASP A 14 18.68 2.10 -2.07
C ASP A 14 18.87 1.27 -0.79
N ARG A 15 19.84 0.33 -0.83
CA ARG A 15 20.13 -0.57 0.30
C ARG A 15 20.73 0.13 1.51
N GLN A 16 21.41 1.27 1.34
CA GLN A 16 22.01 2.00 2.46
C GLN A 16 20.91 2.65 3.31
N TYR A 17 19.84 3.12 2.67
CA TYR A 17 18.67 3.64 3.36
C TYR A 17 17.98 2.53 4.18
N ALA A 18 17.82 1.36 3.60
CA ALA A 18 17.26 0.20 4.29
C ALA A 18 18.06 -0.22 5.54
N ALA A 19 19.39 -0.19 5.44
CA ALA A 19 20.28 -0.52 6.57
C ALA A 19 20.17 0.49 7.73
N ARG A 20 19.83 1.75 7.43
CA ARG A 20 19.72 2.83 8.44
C ARG A 20 18.37 2.85 9.16
N TYR A 21 17.30 2.43 8.52
CA TYR A 21 15.91 2.57 9.00
C TYR A 21 15.14 1.25 9.12
N GLY A 22 15.80 0.11 8.97
CA GLY A 22 15.14 -1.21 8.95
C GLY A 22 14.31 -1.54 10.19
N ASN A 23 14.70 -1.06 11.38
CA ASN A 23 13.89 -1.23 12.59
C ASN A 23 12.58 -0.41 12.54
N ASP A 24 12.63 0.79 11.94
CA ASP A 24 11.44 1.64 11.79
C ASP A 24 10.46 1.02 10.79
N ASP A 25 10.97 0.33 9.76
CA ASP A 25 10.16 -0.39 8.79
C ASP A 25 9.42 -1.58 9.40
N ASP A 26 10.07 -2.36 10.26
CA ASP A 26 9.43 -3.49 10.95
C ASP A 26 8.25 -3.02 11.81
N ILE A 27 8.42 -1.89 12.51
CA ILE A 27 7.37 -1.28 13.32
C ILE A 27 6.22 -0.79 12.42
N LEU A 28 6.55 -0.13 11.31
CA LEU A 28 5.58 0.39 10.35
C LEU A 28 4.78 -0.75 9.70
N LEU A 29 5.48 -1.79 9.22
CA LEU A 29 4.85 -2.97 8.60
C LEU A 29 3.92 -3.67 9.59
N LYS A 30 4.37 -3.89 10.83
CA LYS A 30 3.57 -4.52 11.87
C LYS A 30 2.33 -3.69 12.20
N HIS A 31 2.50 -2.38 12.43
CA HIS A 31 1.37 -1.49 12.70
C HIS A 31 0.36 -1.51 11.56
N THR A 32 0.82 -1.43 10.31
CA THR A 32 -0.04 -1.47 9.12
C THR A 32 -0.77 -2.81 9.02
N ALA A 33 -0.07 -3.92 9.26
CA ALA A 33 -0.67 -5.27 9.26
C ALA A 33 -1.79 -5.40 10.29
N ASP A 34 -1.56 -4.93 11.53
CA ASP A 34 -2.56 -4.98 12.60
C ASP A 34 -3.83 -4.18 12.22
N GLN A 35 -3.68 -2.99 11.63
CA GLN A 35 -4.81 -2.17 11.20
C GLN A 35 -5.56 -2.76 9.99
N LEU A 36 -4.83 -3.35 9.04
CA LEU A 36 -5.44 -4.06 7.90
C LEU A 36 -6.20 -5.31 8.34
N ASN A 37 -5.71 -6.05 9.34
CA ASN A 37 -6.43 -7.17 9.95
C ASN A 37 -7.79 -6.74 10.51
N ILE A 38 -7.87 -5.55 11.10
CA ILE A 38 -9.14 -4.98 11.60
C ILE A 38 -10.05 -4.61 10.42
N ALA A 39 -9.50 -3.94 9.41
CA ALA A 39 -10.26 -3.43 8.28
C ALA A 39 -10.83 -4.54 7.38
N PHE A 40 -10.12 -5.65 7.22
CA PHE A 40 -10.44 -6.74 6.28
C PHE A 40 -10.65 -8.11 6.98
N HIS A 41 -11.10 -8.11 8.23
CA HIS A 41 -11.37 -9.35 8.96
C HIS A 41 -12.45 -10.23 8.26
N PRO A 42 -12.26 -11.57 8.14
CA PRO A 42 -11.12 -12.37 8.59
C PRO A 42 -10.03 -12.50 7.49
N THR A 43 -8.88 -11.89 7.71
CA THR A 43 -7.75 -11.93 6.76
C THR A 43 -6.50 -12.44 7.47
N ARG A 44 -5.64 -13.18 6.79
CA ARG A 44 -4.29 -13.48 7.27
C ARG A 44 -3.30 -12.54 6.61
N ILE A 45 -2.57 -11.78 7.41
CA ILE A 45 -1.54 -10.86 6.93
C ILE A 45 -0.17 -11.41 7.30
N GLY A 46 0.65 -11.62 6.28
CA GLY A 46 2.06 -11.94 6.41
C GLY A 46 2.91 -10.71 6.11
N ILE A 47 4.07 -10.62 6.75
CA ILE A 47 5.09 -9.62 6.44
C ILE A 47 6.22 -10.34 5.74
N LEU A 48 6.55 -9.89 4.52
CA LEU A 48 7.73 -10.34 3.81
C LEU A 48 8.95 -9.66 4.45
N LYS A 49 9.86 -10.47 4.96
CA LYS A 49 11.09 -9.98 5.63
C LYS A 49 12.15 -9.45 4.66
N SER A 50 11.89 -9.47 3.36
CA SER A 50 12.81 -8.93 2.38
C SER A 50 12.58 -7.42 2.23
N ILE A 51 13.55 -6.65 2.62
CA ILE A 51 13.65 -5.24 2.21
C ILE A 51 14.15 -5.27 0.77
N GLU A 52 13.29 -4.92 -0.17
CA GLU A 52 13.66 -4.88 -1.59
C GLU A 52 13.92 -3.44 -2.03
N GLN A 53 14.78 -3.31 -3.02
CA GLN A 53 15.07 -2.03 -3.65
C GLN A 53 14.06 -1.78 -4.77
N ILE A 54 13.56 -0.55 -4.88
CA ILE A 54 12.78 -0.12 -6.04
C ILE A 54 13.68 -0.24 -7.27
N PRO A 55 13.25 -0.92 -8.34
CA PRO A 55 14.06 -1.07 -9.55
C PRO A 55 14.40 0.29 -10.17
N GLU A 56 15.62 0.45 -10.66
CA GLU A 56 16.06 1.73 -11.25
C GLU A 56 15.20 2.15 -12.44
N PHE A 57 14.74 1.19 -13.25
CA PHE A 57 13.87 1.47 -14.39
C PHE A 57 12.47 2.00 -14.00
N ALA A 58 12.07 1.82 -12.73
CA ALA A 58 10.84 2.39 -12.19
C ALA A 58 11.05 3.77 -11.55
N ILE A 59 12.25 4.38 -11.68
CA ILE A 59 12.57 5.70 -11.12
C ILE A 59 12.77 6.70 -12.26
N ASP A 60 11.95 7.74 -12.26
CA ASP A 60 12.17 8.93 -13.08
C ASP A 60 13.19 9.85 -12.38
N MET A 61 14.40 9.87 -12.92
CA MET A 61 15.51 10.64 -12.35
C MET A 61 15.29 12.16 -12.45
N HIS A 62 14.56 12.66 -13.47
CA HIS A 62 14.26 14.09 -13.62
C HIS A 62 13.25 14.55 -12.58
N ARG A 63 12.19 13.79 -12.39
CA ARG A 63 11.16 14.07 -11.39
C ARG A 63 11.57 13.67 -9.98
N ARG A 64 12.57 12.82 -9.83
CA ARG A 64 12.96 12.16 -8.57
C ARG A 64 11.78 11.44 -7.92
N GLN A 65 10.96 10.79 -8.75
CA GLN A 65 9.76 10.07 -8.34
C GLN A 65 9.78 8.66 -8.93
N CYS A 66 9.10 7.74 -8.25
CA CYS A 66 8.80 6.42 -8.80
C CYS A 66 7.68 6.53 -9.84
N ILE A 67 7.79 5.80 -10.93
CA ILE A 67 6.73 5.60 -11.91
C ILE A 67 5.85 4.47 -11.40
N SER A 68 4.72 4.82 -10.80
CA SER A 68 3.88 3.88 -10.06
C SER A 68 3.36 2.73 -10.92
N ASP A 69 2.93 3.03 -12.15
CA ASP A 69 2.44 2.01 -13.09
C ASP A 69 3.51 0.94 -13.37
N VAL A 70 4.75 1.37 -13.62
CA VAL A 70 5.90 0.48 -13.88
C VAL A 70 6.25 -0.37 -12.66
N LEU A 71 6.19 0.23 -11.44
CA LEU A 71 6.44 -0.50 -10.21
C LEU A 71 5.40 -1.57 -9.95
N LEU A 72 4.11 -1.27 -10.16
CA LEU A 72 3.03 -2.25 -9.96
C LEU A 72 3.13 -3.43 -10.93
N ASP A 73 3.47 -3.17 -12.20
CA ASP A 73 3.70 -4.22 -13.19
C ASP A 73 4.87 -5.11 -12.79
N TRP A 74 5.98 -4.52 -12.35
CA TRP A 74 7.15 -5.27 -11.87
C TRP A 74 6.82 -6.10 -10.62
N LEU A 75 6.11 -5.53 -9.64
CA LEU A 75 5.67 -6.26 -8.44
C LEU A 75 4.77 -7.44 -8.80
N SER A 76 3.85 -7.24 -9.74
CA SER A 76 2.97 -8.30 -10.22
C SER A 76 3.76 -9.45 -10.84
N ASP A 77 4.71 -9.14 -11.70
CA ASP A 77 5.54 -10.11 -12.40
C ASP A 77 6.51 -10.84 -11.47
N THR A 78 7.22 -10.09 -10.64
CA THR A 78 8.29 -10.65 -9.80
C THR A 78 7.74 -11.47 -8.64
N THR A 79 6.73 -10.95 -7.95
CA THR A 79 6.19 -11.61 -6.76
C THR A 79 5.39 -12.86 -7.13
N PHE A 80 4.59 -12.80 -8.18
CA PHE A 80 3.71 -13.90 -8.54
C PHE A 80 4.33 -14.91 -9.51
N LYS A 81 5.35 -14.55 -10.29
CA LYS A 81 6.07 -15.47 -11.15
C LYS A 81 7.24 -16.21 -10.46
N ASN A 82 8.00 -15.50 -9.60
CA ASN A 82 9.24 -16.02 -9.01
C ASN A 82 9.05 -16.63 -7.61
N ASN A 83 8.06 -16.23 -6.83
CA ASN A 83 7.85 -16.67 -5.44
C ASN A 83 6.80 -17.78 -5.29
N HIS A 84 6.36 -18.41 -6.37
CA HIS A 84 5.41 -19.52 -6.29
C HIS A 84 5.86 -20.66 -5.34
N LYS A 85 7.18 -20.85 -5.15
CA LYS A 85 7.72 -21.92 -4.28
C LYS A 85 7.67 -21.59 -2.78
N GLN A 86 7.83 -20.31 -2.39
CA GLN A 86 7.77 -19.92 -0.97
C GLN A 86 6.34 -19.65 -0.50
N LEU A 87 5.46 -19.18 -1.40
CA LEU A 87 4.06 -18.89 -1.12
C LEU A 87 3.17 -20.15 -1.21
N ALA A 88 3.57 -21.16 -1.98
CA ALA A 88 2.84 -22.42 -2.15
C ALA A 88 2.88 -23.34 -0.92
N ASN A 89 3.75 -23.11 0.05
CA ASN A 89 3.81 -23.87 1.30
C ASN A 89 2.71 -23.45 2.32
N HIS A 90 1.91 -22.43 2.01
CA HIS A 90 0.70 -22.12 2.74
C HIS A 90 -0.49 -22.69 1.97
N GLU A 91 -1.07 -23.76 2.49
CA GLU A 91 -2.28 -24.43 1.99
C GLU A 91 -3.38 -23.40 1.69
N GLY A 92 -3.57 -23.07 0.41
CA GLY A 92 -4.64 -22.18 -0.03
C GLY A 92 -4.52 -21.78 -1.50
N ASN A 93 -5.66 -21.67 -2.16
CA ASN A 93 -5.80 -21.28 -3.55
C ASN A 93 -5.15 -19.88 -3.77
N ASN A 94 -4.05 -19.82 -4.53
CA ASN A 94 -3.24 -18.61 -4.81
C ASN A 94 -4.02 -17.44 -5.44
N ASN A 95 -5.29 -17.63 -5.78
CA ASN A 95 -6.13 -16.56 -6.38
C ASN A 95 -6.49 -15.43 -5.40
N ASN A 96 -6.40 -15.68 -4.09
CA ASN A 96 -6.76 -14.72 -3.05
C ASN A 96 -5.55 -14.02 -2.40
N LEU A 97 -4.34 -14.24 -2.92
CA LEU A 97 -3.15 -13.54 -2.44
C LEU A 97 -3.13 -12.11 -2.97
N LYS A 98 -2.95 -11.14 -2.06
CA LYS A 98 -2.68 -9.73 -2.38
C LYS A 98 -1.31 -9.32 -1.83
N LEU A 99 -0.65 -8.41 -2.51
CA LEU A 99 0.59 -7.77 -2.06
C LEU A 99 0.36 -6.27 -1.87
N LEU A 100 0.81 -5.73 -0.75
CA LEU A 100 0.91 -4.29 -0.53
C LEU A 100 2.36 -3.92 -0.31
N ALA A 101 2.89 -3.05 -1.16
CA ALA A 101 4.21 -2.45 -1.00
C ALA A 101 4.12 -1.10 -0.29
N LEU A 102 4.94 -0.91 0.75
CA LEU A 102 5.16 0.37 1.42
C LEU A 102 6.45 0.97 0.88
N CYS A 103 6.33 1.95 -0.02
CA CYS A 103 7.47 2.52 -0.75
C CYS A 103 7.95 3.80 -0.08
N ASN A 104 9.15 3.80 0.48
CA ASN A 104 9.73 4.99 1.09
C ASN A 104 10.30 5.94 0.01
N PHE A 105 9.45 6.37 -0.88
CA PHE A 105 9.76 7.25 -2.01
C PHE A 105 8.53 8.08 -2.40
N ASP A 106 8.71 9.12 -3.20
CA ASP A 106 7.61 9.83 -3.87
C ASP A 106 7.28 9.18 -5.20
N ALA A 107 6.04 9.28 -5.67
CA ALA A 107 5.62 8.64 -6.90
C ALA A 107 4.61 9.47 -7.70
N TYR A 108 4.53 9.18 -8.99
CA TYR A 108 3.49 9.66 -9.89
C TYR A 108 2.95 8.52 -10.75
N SER A 109 1.79 8.73 -11.33
CA SER A 109 1.16 7.85 -12.31
C SER A 109 0.80 8.64 -13.55
N ASN A 110 0.52 7.97 -14.65
CA ASN A 110 0.16 8.63 -15.91
C ASN A 110 -1.03 9.57 -15.73
N GLY A 111 -0.88 10.83 -16.16
CA GLY A 111 -1.90 11.88 -16.01
C GLY A 111 -1.97 12.55 -14.64
N LEU A 112 -1.20 12.11 -13.64
CA LEU A 112 -1.14 12.68 -12.29
C LEU A 112 0.28 13.13 -11.94
N ASN A 113 0.40 14.27 -11.26
CA ASN A 113 1.70 14.79 -10.84
C ASN A 113 2.28 14.03 -9.64
N PHE A 114 1.44 13.40 -8.86
CA PHE A 114 1.79 12.51 -7.75
C PHE A 114 0.64 11.56 -7.43
N VAL A 115 0.95 10.50 -6.69
CA VAL A 115 -0.02 9.59 -6.08
C VAL A 115 0.41 9.26 -4.65
N PHE A 116 -0.55 9.12 -3.73
CA PHE A 116 -0.30 8.60 -2.38
C PHE A 116 -0.23 7.07 -2.38
N GLY A 117 -0.96 6.44 -3.27
CA GLY A 117 -0.96 5.03 -3.54
C GLY A 117 -1.54 4.73 -4.91
N GLN A 118 -1.45 3.47 -5.32
CA GLN A 118 -2.05 2.94 -6.54
C GLN A 118 -2.20 1.42 -6.41
N ALA A 119 -3.26 0.88 -7.00
CA ALA A 119 -3.49 -0.55 -7.05
C ALA A 119 -3.96 -1.00 -8.43
N HIS A 120 -3.65 -2.23 -8.80
CA HIS A 120 -4.34 -2.89 -9.90
C HIS A 120 -5.77 -3.21 -9.47
N MET A 121 -6.76 -2.58 -10.12
CA MET A 121 -8.19 -2.81 -9.84
C MET A 121 -8.56 -4.29 -9.99
N LYS A 122 -9.16 -4.88 -8.95
CA LYS A 122 -9.40 -6.32 -8.85
C LYS A 122 -8.14 -7.17 -9.05
N GLY A 123 -6.98 -6.55 -8.87
CA GLY A 123 -5.67 -7.15 -9.08
C GLY A 123 -5.09 -7.77 -7.82
N LYS A 124 -3.80 -8.10 -7.91
CA LYS A 124 -3.07 -8.74 -6.81
C LYS A 124 -2.09 -7.81 -6.11
N VAL A 125 -1.78 -6.65 -6.69
CA VAL A 125 -0.76 -5.73 -6.19
C VAL A 125 -1.30 -4.35 -5.92
N ALA A 126 -0.78 -3.74 -4.87
CA ALA A 126 -0.99 -2.35 -4.49
C ALA A 126 0.32 -1.78 -3.94
N ALA A 127 0.50 -0.47 -4.04
CA ALA A 127 1.62 0.25 -3.44
C ALA A 127 1.12 1.54 -2.80
N ILE A 128 1.75 1.94 -1.68
CA ILE A 128 1.60 3.26 -1.08
C ILE A 128 2.96 3.94 -0.99
N TYR A 129 2.98 5.26 -1.15
CA TYR A 129 4.18 6.08 -1.25
C TYR A 129 4.30 7.01 -0.06
N LEU A 130 5.29 6.73 0.80
CA LEU A 130 5.35 7.27 2.15
C LEU A 130 5.82 8.73 2.21
N SER A 131 6.55 9.22 1.19
CA SER A 131 7.16 10.55 1.24
C SER A 131 6.14 11.66 1.48
N ARG A 132 5.05 11.71 0.69
CA ARG A 132 4.01 12.74 0.83
C ARG A 132 3.05 12.52 2.00
N LEU A 133 3.10 11.37 2.67
CA LEU A 133 2.33 11.13 3.89
C LEU A 133 2.99 11.76 5.12
N ARG A 134 4.29 12.11 5.02
CA ARG A 134 5.06 12.76 6.09
C ARG A 134 4.84 14.27 6.08
N GLN A 135 4.72 14.89 7.27
CA GLN A 135 4.62 16.34 7.40
C GLN A 135 5.90 17.06 6.98
N GLU A 136 7.05 16.41 7.16
CA GLU A 136 8.36 16.94 6.78
C GLU A 136 8.48 17.20 5.27
N PHE A 137 7.73 16.46 4.44
CA PHE A 137 7.64 16.72 3.00
C PHE A 137 7.12 18.13 2.70
N TYR A 138 6.28 18.68 3.57
CA TYR A 138 5.68 20.02 3.46
C TYR A 138 6.41 21.07 4.31
N GLY A 139 7.62 20.77 4.81
CA GLY A 139 8.39 21.67 5.67
C GLY A 139 7.84 21.82 7.10
N LEU A 140 6.94 20.95 7.52
CA LEU A 140 6.34 20.95 8.86
C LEU A 140 7.10 20.05 9.82
N LYS A 141 6.88 20.23 11.13
CA LYS A 141 7.50 19.37 12.15
C LYS A 141 7.01 17.92 12.01
N LYS A 142 7.92 16.97 12.26
CA LYS A 142 7.60 15.54 12.29
C LYS A 142 6.42 15.26 13.23
N ASN A 143 5.46 14.49 12.73
CA ASN A 143 4.31 13.99 13.50
C ASN A 143 4.08 12.52 13.18
N GLU A 144 4.71 11.64 13.96
CA GLU A 144 4.66 10.20 13.76
C GLU A 144 3.24 9.63 13.84
N LYS A 145 2.45 10.12 14.81
CA LYS A 145 1.05 9.68 14.97
C LYS A 145 0.22 9.98 13.72
N LEU A 146 0.34 11.19 13.18
CA LEU A 146 -0.37 11.58 11.97
C LEU A 146 0.11 10.80 10.75
N PHE A 147 1.44 10.59 10.63
CA PHE A 147 2.02 9.77 9.57
C PHE A 147 1.45 8.35 9.57
N LEU A 148 1.44 7.66 10.72
CA LEU A 148 0.88 6.32 10.84
C LEU A 148 -0.62 6.27 10.49
N GLN A 149 -1.39 7.29 10.88
CA GLN A 149 -2.80 7.38 10.51
C GLN A 149 -3.00 7.49 8.99
N ARG A 150 -2.19 8.31 8.31
CA ARG A 150 -2.21 8.47 6.85
C ARG A 150 -1.81 7.18 6.13
N VAL A 151 -0.76 6.51 6.61
CA VAL A 151 -0.33 5.21 6.07
C VAL A 151 -1.46 4.18 6.14
N VAL A 152 -2.14 4.07 7.28
CA VAL A 152 -3.26 3.14 7.43
C VAL A 152 -4.40 3.48 6.47
N LYS A 153 -4.77 4.76 6.34
CA LYS A 153 -5.85 5.18 5.43
C LYS A 153 -5.53 4.82 3.98
N GLU A 154 -4.32 5.13 3.51
CA GLU A 154 -3.92 4.81 2.14
C GLU A 154 -3.77 3.29 1.94
N ALA A 155 -3.23 2.55 2.92
CA ALA A 155 -3.15 1.09 2.85
C ALA A 155 -4.53 0.43 2.71
N VAL A 156 -5.52 0.86 3.51
CA VAL A 156 -6.91 0.36 3.41
C VAL A 156 -7.54 0.75 2.08
N HIS A 157 -7.29 1.98 1.59
CA HIS A 157 -7.78 2.49 0.32
C HIS A 157 -7.28 1.64 -0.86
N GLU A 158 -5.96 1.45 -0.96
CA GLU A 158 -5.36 0.71 -2.08
C GLU A 158 -5.72 -0.78 -2.06
N ILE A 159 -5.77 -1.40 -0.88
CA ILE A 159 -6.27 -2.78 -0.77
C ILE A 159 -7.76 -2.85 -1.14
N GLY A 160 -8.55 -1.84 -0.80
CA GLY A 160 -9.95 -1.74 -1.28
C GLY A 160 -10.05 -1.76 -2.81
N HIS A 161 -9.18 -1.04 -3.52
CA HIS A 161 -9.08 -1.09 -4.99
C HIS A 161 -8.65 -2.47 -5.50
N ALA A 162 -7.67 -3.11 -4.85
CA ALA A 162 -7.25 -4.46 -5.19
C ALA A 162 -8.39 -5.49 -5.02
N PHE A 163 -9.38 -5.19 -4.18
CA PHE A 163 -10.63 -5.94 -4.07
C PHE A 163 -11.71 -5.50 -5.06
N GLY A 164 -11.49 -4.44 -5.82
CA GLY A 164 -12.41 -3.97 -6.85
C GLY A 164 -13.38 -2.89 -6.38
N LEU A 165 -13.17 -2.29 -5.21
CA LEU A 165 -13.90 -1.08 -4.84
C LEU A 165 -13.41 0.09 -5.69
N GLY A 166 -14.33 0.82 -6.30
CA GLY A 166 -14.05 2.14 -6.89
C GLY A 166 -14.01 3.24 -5.82
N HIS A 167 -13.70 4.47 -6.23
CA HIS A 167 -13.80 5.63 -5.35
C HIS A 167 -15.24 5.81 -4.85
N CYS A 168 -15.36 6.24 -3.59
CA CYS A 168 -16.63 6.47 -2.92
C CYS A 168 -16.95 7.98 -2.87
N PRO A 169 -18.20 8.40 -3.17
CA PRO A 169 -18.58 9.82 -3.08
C PRO A 169 -18.64 10.33 -1.63
N MET A 170 -18.74 9.44 -0.65
CA MET A 170 -18.80 9.80 0.78
C MET A 170 -17.46 10.30 1.29
N HIS A 171 -17.35 11.59 1.61
CA HIS A 171 -16.09 12.24 2.05
C HIS A 171 -15.40 11.58 3.23
N GLN A 172 -16.16 11.00 4.15
CA GLN A 172 -15.59 10.32 5.33
C GLN A 172 -15.20 8.86 5.08
N CYS A 173 -15.58 8.28 3.94
CA CYS A 173 -15.21 6.90 3.61
C CYS A 173 -13.72 6.82 3.27
N VAL A 174 -13.04 5.76 3.73
CA VAL A 174 -11.65 5.52 3.35
C VAL A 174 -11.46 5.44 1.83
N MET A 175 -12.48 4.98 1.08
CA MET A 175 -12.46 4.91 -0.39
C MET A 175 -12.71 6.25 -1.09
N HIS A 176 -12.85 7.37 -0.35
CA HIS A 176 -12.94 8.69 -0.98
C HIS A 176 -11.62 9.06 -1.64
N PHE A 177 -11.69 9.64 -2.84
CA PHE A 177 -10.50 10.07 -3.57
C PHE A 177 -9.80 11.25 -2.88
N SER A 178 -8.48 11.25 -2.83
CA SER A 178 -7.67 12.32 -2.23
C SER A 178 -6.84 13.03 -3.28
N ASN A 179 -7.16 14.30 -3.58
CA ASN A 179 -6.36 15.18 -4.43
C ASN A 179 -5.20 15.85 -3.68
N SER A 180 -5.29 15.88 -2.36
CA SER A 180 -4.32 16.53 -1.48
C SER A 180 -4.18 15.74 -0.18
N ILE A 181 -3.13 16.07 0.59
CA ILE A 181 -2.94 15.46 1.90
C ILE A 181 -4.07 15.84 2.88
N SER A 182 -4.71 16.99 2.68
CA SER A 182 -5.86 17.42 3.48
C SER A 182 -7.07 16.51 3.27
N ASP A 183 -7.27 15.99 2.05
CA ASP A 183 -8.35 15.03 1.79
C ASP A 183 -8.09 13.70 2.48
N THR A 184 -6.82 13.23 2.48
CA THR A 184 -6.42 12.07 3.26
C THR A 184 -6.63 12.29 4.76
N ASP A 185 -6.37 13.48 5.27
CA ASP A 185 -6.60 13.81 6.69
C ASP A 185 -8.10 13.83 7.03
N ALA A 186 -8.93 14.35 6.15
CA ALA A 186 -10.37 14.50 6.36
C ALA A 186 -11.15 13.18 6.38
N LYS A 187 -10.77 12.19 5.55
CA LYS A 187 -11.42 10.88 5.51
C LYS A 187 -11.10 10.04 6.76
N ARG A 188 -11.98 9.11 7.12
CA ARG A 188 -11.73 8.12 8.17
C ARG A 188 -10.88 6.97 7.61
N LYS A 189 -10.39 6.09 8.48
CA LYS A 189 -9.71 4.84 8.07
C LYS A 189 -10.70 3.72 7.73
N ASP A 190 -12.00 3.93 7.96
CA ASP A 190 -13.03 2.91 7.89
C ASP A 190 -13.86 3.06 6.60
N PHE A 191 -14.38 1.95 6.11
CA PHE A 191 -15.37 1.94 5.03
C PHE A 191 -16.70 2.53 5.50
N CYS A 192 -17.41 3.26 4.63
CA CYS A 192 -18.83 3.53 4.85
C CYS A 192 -19.65 2.22 4.73
N GLN A 193 -20.91 2.28 5.09
CA GLN A 193 -21.79 1.10 5.10
C GLN A 193 -21.84 0.40 3.74
N ASP A 194 -21.96 1.16 2.64
CA ASP A 194 -22.03 0.59 1.29
C ASP A 194 -20.73 -0.10 0.86
N CYS A 195 -19.58 0.54 1.15
CA CYS A 195 -18.28 -0.05 0.85
C CYS A 195 -18.01 -1.27 1.72
N ARG A 196 -18.39 -1.24 3.01
CA ARG A 196 -18.30 -2.40 3.91
C ARG A 196 -19.13 -3.56 3.39
N PHE A 197 -20.38 -3.30 3.01
CA PHE A 197 -21.25 -4.34 2.45
C PHE A 197 -20.69 -5.01 1.18
N LYS A 198 -19.99 -4.24 0.33
CA LYS A 198 -19.31 -4.79 -0.84
C LYS A 198 -18.11 -5.67 -0.47
N ILE A 199 -17.29 -5.24 0.49
CA ILE A 199 -16.12 -5.99 0.98
C ILE A 199 -16.56 -7.32 1.64
N ASP A 200 -17.59 -7.30 2.45
CA ASP A 200 -18.04 -8.46 3.22
C ASP A 200 -18.65 -9.58 2.32
N ARG A 201 -18.89 -9.27 1.05
CA ARG A 201 -19.42 -10.22 0.05
C ARG A 201 -18.34 -10.80 -0.88
N LEU A 202 -17.09 -10.42 -0.73
CA LEU A 202 -15.96 -10.96 -1.48
C LEU A 202 -15.41 -12.21 -0.77
#